data_2b9296c0b201addd52574d6c0ba8b063
#
_entry.id   2b9296c0b201addd52574d6c0ba8b063
#
_cell.length_a   1.000
_cell.length_b   1.000
_cell.length_c   1.000
_cell.angle_alpha   90.00
_cell.angle_beta   90.00
_cell.angle_gamma   90.00
#
_symmetry.space_group_name_H-M   'P 1'
#
loop_
_entity.id
_entity.type
_entity.pdbx_description
1 polymer ?
#
loop_
_entity_poly.entity_id
_entity_poly.type
_entity_poly.pdbx_seq_one_letter_code
_entity_poly.pdbx_strand_id
1 'polypeptide(L)'
;MTRLFGAYVIVDYSAAEGKKTGESSVWIGVMKRDVRFRLSYEAHNPATRAEAQALLKTLLADLHKRGDRIFLGLGFPLGFPRGTAAALKLSGAAPWRQMLDFVSKEVKDKPTNENNRFQVGAKMNRLMTGEAFPFWGAPARDAQTMLSVKRAREHGPGDLPEFRLSEEAIKGPSSIWKLYYQGSVGGQALTGMPIVSRIRTAHGERARIWPFETGWKPLAPADLDGVDALFAEVYPSLFAPKASAGQVKDEVQVRAVCERFNALDEKGQLGALFGPAKDDPRRDAVESEEGWILGVSP
;
A
#
# COMPACT_ATOMS: atom_id res chain seq x y z
N MET A 1 26.08 -11.74 7.70
CA MET A 1 25.41 -10.45 7.47
C MET A 1 24.14 -10.45 8.31
N THR A 2 23.81 -9.34 8.97
CA THR A 2 22.64 -9.26 9.85
C THR A 2 21.39 -8.98 9.02
N ARG A 3 20.35 -9.78 9.21
CA ARG A 3 19.05 -9.60 8.54
C ARG A 3 18.35 -8.34 9.07
N LEU A 4 17.55 -7.70 8.22
CA LEU A 4 16.72 -6.58 8.63
C LEU A 4 15.45 -7.06 9.35
N PHE A 5 14.85 -8.18 8.91
CA PHE A 5 13.55 -8.65 9.42
C PHE A 5 13.56 -10.12 9.83
N GLY A 6 12.81 -10.44 10.89
CA GLY A 6 12.52 -11.80 11.34
C GLY A 6 11.34 -12.43 10.65
N ALA A 7 10.37 -11.60 10.21
CA ALA A 7 9.15 -12.04 9.55
C ALA A 7 8.72 -11.10 8.42
N TYR A 8 8.06 -11.67 7.42
CA TYR A 8 7.50 -10.96 6.25
C TYR A 8 6.00 -11.24 6.20
N VAL A 9 5.20 -10.18 6.25
CA VAL A 9 3.76 -10.21 6.09
C VAL A 9 3.43 -9.42 4.82
N ILE A 10 2.89 -10.07 3.80
CA ILE A 10 2.55 -9.45 2.52
C ILE A 10 1.05 -9.51 2.32
N VAL A 11 0.46 -8.37 2.02
CA VAL A 11 -0.97 -8.22 1.82
C VAL A 11 -1.24 -7.82 0.37
N ASP A 12 -1.85 -8.70 -0.40
CA ASP A 12 -2.54 -8.31 -1.63
C ASP A 12 -3.95 -7.88 -1.26
N TYR A 13 -4.35 -6.68 -1.70
CA TYR A 13 -5.50 -5.99 -1.16
C TYR A 13 -6.59 -5.78 -2.21
N SER A 14 -7.84 -5.90 -1.79
CA SER A 14 -9.01 -5.74 -2.67
C SER A 14 -9.99 -4.71 -2.12
N ALA A 15 -10.45 -3.81 -3.01
CA ALA A 15 -11.54 -2.87 -2.74
C ALA A 15 -12.92 -3.45 -3.08
N ALA A 16 -13.03 -4.75 -3.35
CA ALA A 16 -14.29 -5.41 -3.68
C ALA A 16 -15.36 -5.17 -2.60
N GLU A 17 -16.60 -5.00 -3.04
CA GLU A 17 -17.77 -4.94 -2.17
C GLU A 17 -18.29 -6.35 -1.88
N GLY A 18 -18.87 -6.55 -0.69
CA GLY A 18 -19.35 -7.84 -0.22
C GLY A 18 -18.22 -8.78 0.23
N LYS A 19 -18.61 -9.90 0.84
CA LYS A 19 -17.69 -10.97 1.21
C LYS A 19 -17.12 -11.64 -0.02
N LYS A 20 -15.80 -11.81 -0.07
CA LYS A 20 -15.12 -12.44 -1.21
C LYS A 20 -13.89 -13.18 -0.78
N THR A 21 -13.71 -14.40 -1.29
CA THR A 21 -12.50 -15.21 -1.18
C THR A 21 -12.04 -15.66 -2.58
N GLY A 22 -10.84 -16.21 -2.70
CA GLY A 22 -10.27 -16.62 -3.98
C GLY A 22 -9.70 -15.46 -4.78
N GLU A 23 -9.91 -15.45 -6.09
CA GLU A 23 -9.39 -14.41 -7.00
C GLU A 23 -9.96 -13.02 -6.71
N SER A 24 -9.12 -12.01 -6.85
CA SER A 24 -9.46 -10.59 -6.64
C SER A 24 -10.07 -10.31 -5.27
N SER A 25 -9.61 -11.02 -4.24
CA SER A 25 -9.95 -10.82 -2.83
C SER A 25 -8.71 -10.43 -2.02
N VAL A 26 -8.83 -10.32 -0.69
CA VAL A 26 -7.68 -10.03 0.18
C VAL A 26 -6.91 -11.32 0.45
N TRP A 27 -5.60 -11.31 0.20
CA TRP A 27 -4.68 -12.38 0.56
C TRP A 27 -3.57 -11.87 1.46
N ILE A 28 -3.23 -12.65 2.49
CA ILE A 28 -2.16 -12.35 3.43
C ILE A 28 -1.20 -13.52 3.44
N GLY A 29 0.01 -13.31 2.94
CA GLY A 29 1.11 -14.25 3.04
C GLY A 29 1.96 -13.93 4.27
N VAL A 30 2.32 -14.93 5.06
CA VAL A 30 3.18 -14.80 6.24
C VAL A 30 4.36 -15.75 6.12
N MET A 31 5.56 -15.21 6.08
CA MET A 31 6.79 -16.00 6.10
C MET A 31 7.60 -15.66 7.35
N LYS A 32 7.96 -16.68 8.11
CA LYS A 32 8.70 -16.55 9.38
C LYS A 32 9.53 -17.79 9.63
N ARG A 33 10.44 -17.74 10.59
CA ARG A 33 11.13 -18.94 11.08
C ARG A 33 10.38 -19.53 12.28
N ASP A 34 10.28 -20.86 12.31
CA ASP A 34 9.74 -21.58 13.47
C ASP A 34 10.76 -21.59 14.64
N VAL A 35 10.38 -22.19 15.76
CA VAL A 35 11.23 -22.33 16.95
C VAL A 35 12.51 -23.16 16.71
N ARG A 36 12.57 -23.89 15.60
CA ARG A 36 13.75 -24.65 15.15
C ARG A 36 14.51 -23.93 14.04
N PHE A 37 14.24 -22.64 13.83
CA PHE A 37 14.82 -21.79 12.79
C PHE A 37 14.53 -22.25 11.34
N ARG A 38 13.56 -23.14 11.12
CA ARG A 38 13.13 -23.56 9.78
C ARG A 38 12.16 -22.53 9.23
N LEU A 39 12.33 -22.20 7.95
CA LEU A 39 11.44 -21.29 7.24
C LEU A 39 10.05 -21.92 7.11
N SER A 40 9.01 -21.19 7.48
CA SER A 40 7.61 -21.55 7.31
C SER A 40 6.87 -20.48 6.55
N TYR A 41 5.87 -20.89 5.77
CA TYR A 41 4.97 -20.01 5.05
C TYR A 41 3.53 -20.40 5.34
N GLU A 42 2.69 -19.41 5.57
CA GLU A 42 1.25 -19.54 5.75
C GLU A 42 0.53 -18.53 4.85
N ALA A 43 -0.59 -18.92 4.24
CA ALA A 43 -1.45 -18.03 3.47
C ALA A 43 -2.85 -17.96 4.10
N HIS A 44 -3.41 -16.76 4.15
CA HIS A 44 -4.75 -16.51 4.68
C HIS A 44 -5.56 -15.73 3.65
N ASN A 45 -6.85 -16.09 3.55
CA ASN A 45 -7.77 -15.44 2.62
C ASN A 45 -9.05 -15.01 3.35
N PRO A 46 -8.97 -13.92 4.16
CA PRO A 46 -10.13 -13.40 4.88
C PRO A 46 -11.19 -12.88 3.90
N ALA A 47 -12.45 -13.15 4.18
CA ALA A 47 -13.55 -12.82 3.29
C ALA A 47 -13.89 -11.32 3.29
N THR A 48 -13.46 -10.58 4.32
CA THR A 48 -13.68 -9.14 4.43
C THR A 48 -12.43 -8.39 4.88
N ARG A 49 -12.38 -7.08 4.58
CA ARG A 49 -11.31 -6.20 5.06
C ARG A 49 -11.30 -6.05 6.58
N ALA A 50 -12.47 -6.15 7.21
CA ALA A 50 -12.57 -6.17 8.68
C ALA A 50 -11.92 -7.42 9.28
N GLU A 51 -12.19 -8.61 8.70
CA GLU A 51 -11.53 -9.86 9.07
C GLU A 51 -10.01 -9.79 8.81
N ALA A 52 -9.59 -9.23 7.65
CA ALA A 52 -8.18 -9.01 7.33
C ALA A 52 -7.50 -8.12 8.37
N GLN A 53 -8.13 -7.01 8.76
CA GLN A 53 -7.58 -6.12 9.79
C GLN A 53 -7.47 -6.81 11.15
N ALA A 54 -8.46 -7.59 11.56
CA ALA A 54 -8.41 -8.33 12.82
C ALA A 54 -7.29 -9.37 12.82
N LEU A 55 -7.15 -10.12 11.72
CA LEU A 55 -6.07 -11.08 11.52
C LEU A 55 -4.70 -10.41 11.54
N LEU A 56 -4.51 -9.31 10.80
CA LEU A 56 -3.24 -8.56 10.80
C LEU A 56 -2.85 -8.10 12.20
N LYS A 57 -3.80 -7.58 13.00
CA LYS A 57 -3.51 -7.19 14.39
C LYS A 57 -3.01 -8.36 15.22
N THR A 58 -3.64 -9.52 15.10
CA THR A 58 -3.22 -10.74 15.81
C THR A 58 -1.83 -11.20 15.35
N LEU A 59 -1.62 -11.32 14.04
CA LEU A 59 -0.33 -11.74 13.45
C LEU A 59 0.82 -10.82 13.89
N LEU A 60 0.63 -9.51 13.80
CA LEU A 60 1.67 -8.55 14.19
C LEU A 60 1.97 -8.62 15.69
N ALA A 61 0.95 -8.78 16.54
CA ALA A 61 1.13 -8.93 17.98
C ALA A 61 1.88 -10.23 18.33
N ASP A 62 1.56 -11.34 17.68
CA ASP A 62 2.20 -12.63 17.94
C ASP A 62 3.65 -12.64 17.43
N LEU A 63 3.93 -12.08 16.27
CA LEU A 63 5.29 -11.93 15.75
C LEU A 63 6.14 -11.00 16.65
N HIS A 64 5.57 -9.89 17.11
CA HIS A 64 6.24 -9.00 18.06
C HIS A 64 6.57 -9.70 19.38
N LYS A 65 5.64 -10.47 19.96
CA LYS A 65 5.89 -11.26 21.19
C LYS A 65 7.03 -12.27 21.03
N ARG A 66 7.28 -12.73 19.81
CA ARG A 66 8.41 -13.62 19.49
C ARG A 66 9.74 -12.89 19.34
N GLY A 67 9.73 -11.55 19.37
CA GLY A 67 10.90 -10.72 19.12
C GLY A 67 11.25 -10.55 17.64
N ASP A 68 10.34 -10.87 16.73
CA ASP A 68 10.54 -10.67 15.29
C ASP A 68 10.36 -9.18 14.94
N ARG A 69 11.34 -8.57 14.24
CA ARG A 69 11.10 -7.34 13.49
C ARG A 69 10.36 -7.69 12.23
N ILE A 70 9.26 -7.00 11.95
CA ILE A 70 8.29 -7.37 10.92
C ILE A 70 8.43 -6.45 9.72
N PHE A 71 8.51 -7.02 8.53
CA PHE A 71 8.23 -6.32 7.28
C PHE A 71 6.76 -6.53 6.91
N LEU A 72 5.98 -5.44 6.79
CA LEU A 72 4.59 -5.45 6.32
C LEU A 72 4.52 -4.81 4.93
N GLY A 73 4.44 -5.64 3.89
CA GLY A 73 4.26 -5.21 2.52
C GLY A 73 2.78 -5.10 2.15
N LEU A 74 2.38 -3.96 1.61
CA LEU A 74 1.00 -3.63 1.30
C LEU A 74 0.84 -3.44 -0.21
N GLY A 75 -0.01 -4.22 -0.86
CA GLY A 75 -0.25 -4.22 -2.30
C GLY A 75 -1.16 -3.09 -2.78
N PHE A 76 -0.97 -1.87 -2.26
CA PHE A 76 -1.69 -0.66 -2.70
C PHE A 76 -0.88 0.60 -2.38
N PRO A 77 -1.16 1.72 -3.08
CA PRO A 77 -0.49 3.00 -2.86
C PRO A 77 -0.62 3.52 -1.43
N LEU A 78 0.50 3.93 -0.82
CA LEU A 78 0.54 4.57 0.50
C LEU A 78 0.65 6.10 0.41
N GLY A 79 0.91 6.65 -0.78
CA GLY A 79 0.98 8.08 -1.06
C GLY A 79 0.18 8.47 -2.29
N PHE A 80 0.06 9.76 -2.53
CA PHE A 80 -0.64 10.35 -3.67
C PHE A 80 0.34 11.16 -4.53
N PRO A 81 0.02 11.43 -5.82
CA PRO A 81 0.83 12.33 -6.63
C PRO A 81 1.06 13.68 -5.92
N ARG A 82 2.28 14.21 -6.05
CA ARG A 82 2.69 15.47 -5.40
C ARG A 82 1.71 16.60 -5.67
N GLY A 83 1.46 17.41 -4.64
CA GLY A 83 0.52 18.51 -4.69
C GLY A 83 -0.92 18.15 -4.30
N THR A 84 -1.24 16.87 -4.08
CA THR A 84 -2.61 16.42 -3.74
C THR A 84 -3.06 16.99 -2.40
N ALA A 85 -2.21 16.95 -1.36
CA ALA A 85 -2.54 17.51 -0.06
C ALA A 85 -2.81 19.03 -0.13
N ALA A 86 -1.98 19.75 -0.90
CA ALA A 86 -2.16 21.18 -1.12
C ALA A 86 -3.44 21.51 -1.89
N ALA A 87 -3.76 20.73 -2.95
CA ALA A 87 -5.00 20.89 -3.71
C ALA A 87 -6.25 20.65 -2.85
N LEU A 88 -6.17 19.75 -1.87
CA LEU A 88 -7.22 19.53 -0.87
C LEU A 88 -7.22 20.58 0.25
N LYS A 89 -6.30 21.55 0.21
CA LYS A 89 -6.13 22.60 1.24
C LYS A 89 -5.90 22.02 2.65
N LEU A 90 -5.21 20.88 2.71
CA LEU A 90 -4.83 20.28 3.98
C LEU A 90 -3.62 21.04 4.57
N SER A 91 -3.47 21.00 5.89
CA SER A 91 -2.38 21.67 6.61
C SER A 91 -2.02 20.92 7.90
N GLY A 92 -0.87 21.26 8.49
CA GLY A 92 -0.40 20.71 9.78
C GLY A 92 0.80 19.79 9.59
N ALA A 93 0.59 18.47 9.52
CA ALA A 93 1.67 17.48 9.37
C ALA A 93 2.27 17.44 7.95
N ALA A 94 3.23 16.57 7.71
CA ALA A 94 3.74 16.30 6.37
C ALA A 94 2.62 15.85 5.41
N PRO A 95 2.69 16.17 4.10
CA PRO A 95 1.65 15.90 3.11
C PRO A 95 1.13 14.45 3.11
N TRP A 96 2.03 13.45 3.16
CA TRP A 96 1.62 12.03 3.24
C TRP A 96 0.75 11.74 4.46
N ARG A 97 1.09 12.36 5.61
CA ARG A 97 0.35 12.17 6.86
C ARG A 97 -1.01 12.86 6.82
N GLN A 98 -1.07 14.06 6.25
CA GLN A 98 -2.32 14.77 6.02
C GLN A 98 -3.27 13.93 5.15
N MET A 99 -2.75 13.31 4.08
CA MET A 99 -3.51 12.43 3.19
C MET A 99 -4.00 11.17 3.92
N LEU A 100 -3.12 10.51 4.68
CA LEU A 100 -3.48 9.34 5.46
C LEU A 100 -4.59 9.65 6.48
N ASP A 101 -4.47 10.76 7.19
CA ASP A 101 -5.44 11.18 8.20
C ASP A 101 -6.77 11.61 7.55
N PHE A 102 -6.73 12.35 6.43
CA PHE A 102 -7.91 12.73 5.66
C PHE A 102 -8.68 11.51 5.16
N VAL A 103 -8.00 10.60 4.46
CA VAL A 103 -8.63 9.38 3.92
C VAL A 103 -9.20 8.52 5.06
N SER A 104 -8.45 8.38 6.16
CA SER A 104 -8.89 7.59 7.31
C SER A 104 -10.12 8.18 8.02
N LYS A 105 -10.28 9.50 8.01
CA LYS A 105 -11.44 10.19 8.53
C LYS A 105 -12.67 10.06 7.63
N GLU A 106 -12.48 10.21 6.33
CA GLU A 106 -13.56 10.30 5.35
C GLU A 106 -14.09 8.94 4.91
N VAL A 107 -13.20 7.94 4.74
CA VAL A 107 -13.62 6.63 4.28
C VAL A 107 -14.26 5.83 5.41
N LYS A 108 -15.48 5.40 5.15
CA LYS A 108 -16.26 4.50 6.01
C LYS A 108 -16.36 3.15 5.33
N ASP A 109 -15.79 2.13 5.95
CA ASP A 109 -15.78 0.76 5.46
C ASP A 109 -16.49 -0.13 6.47
N LYS A 110 -17.60 -0.73 6.05
CA LYS A 110 -18.42 -1.61 6.92
C LYS A 110 -17.80 -3.01 7.02
N PRO A 111 -18.14 -3.79 8.04
CA PRO A 111 -17.68 -5.19 8.15
C PRO A 111 -18.08 -6.07 6.96
N THR A 112 -19.07 -5.66 6.18
CA THR A 112 -19.56 -6.32 4.96
C THR A 112 -18.78 -5.94 3.70
N ASN A 113 -17.72 -5.11 3.78
CA ASN A 113 -17.01 -4.50 2.67
C ASN A 113 -17.79 -3.40 1.90
N GLU A 114 -19.02 -3.06 2.31
CA GLU A 114 -19.66 -1.86 1.80
C GLU A 114 -18.89 -0.63 2.26
N ASN A 115 -18.65 0.31 1.35
CA ASN A 115 -17.86 1.49 1.66
C ASN A 115 -18.29 2.70 0.83
N ASN A 116 -17.84 3.89 1.24
CA ASN A 116 -18.19 5.16 0.61
C ASN A 116 -17.06 5.74 -0.28
N ARG A 117 -16.15 4.92 -0.83
CA ARG A 117 -15.00 5.41 -1.60
C ARG A 117 -15.38 6.29 -2.78
N PHE A 118 -16.52 6.03 -3.43
CA PHE A 118 -16.99 6.83 -4.56
C PHE A 118 -17.46 8.23 -4.12
N GLN A 119 -18.15 8.32 -2.98
CA GLN A 119 -18.54 9.59 -2.38
C GLN A 119 -17.30 10.39 -1.92
N VAL A 120 -16.29 9.69 -1.38
CA VAL A 120 -15.02 10.33 -0.99
C VAL A 120 -14.27 10.81 -2.22
N GLY A 121 -14.15 10.02 -3.28
CA GLY A 121 -13.52 10.44 -4.54
C GLY A 121 -14.21 11.66 -5.16
N ALA A 122 -15.55 11.69 -5.18
CA ALA A 122 -16.32 12.85 -5.65
C ALA A 122 -16.10 14.10 -4.76
N LYS A 123 -16.03 13.92 -3.43
CA LYS A 123 -15.69 15.00 -2.49
C LYS A 123 -14.29 15.55 -2.76
N MET A 124 -13.30 14.67 -2.95
CA MET A 124 -11.93 15.07 -3.25
C MET A 124 -11.87 15.85 -4.57
N ASN A 125 -12.51 15.35 -5.63
CA ASN A 125 -12.61 16.05 -6.92
C ASN A 125 -13.18 17.47 -6.76
N ARG A 126 -14.29 17.61 -6.03
CA ARG A 126 -14.90 18.91 -5.77
C ARG A 126 -13.95 19.87 -5.06
N LEU A 127 -13.20 19.37 -4.08
CA LEU A 127 -12.26 20.21 -3.30
C LEU A 127 -11.03 20.61 -4.10
N MET A 128 -10.49 19.68 -4.93
CA MET A 128 -9.25 19.89 -5.68
C MET A 128 -9.45 20.74 -6.93
N THR A 129 -10.48 20.44 -7.72
CA THR A 129 -10.65 21.05 -9.06
C THR A 129 -12.02 21.68 -9.30
N GLY A 130 -13.05 21.29 -8.54
CA GLY A 130 -14.44 21.67 -8.84
C GLY A 130 -15.05 20.91 -10.04
N GLU A 131 -14.36 19.91 -10.59
CA GLU A 131 -14.74 19.10 -11.74
C GLU A 131 -14.86 17.62 -11.36
N ALA A 132 -15.34 16.76 -12.29
CA ALA A 132 -15.29 15.30 -12.16
C ALA A 132 -13.86 14.77 -12.46
N PHE A 133 -12.85 15.36 -11.85
CA PHE A 133 -11.42 15.15 -12.10
C PHE A 133 -10.62 15.48 -10.82
N PRO A 134 -9.49 14.79 -10.50
CA PRO A 134 -8.85 13.72 -11.27
C PRO A 134 -9.43 12.31 -11.02
N PHE A 135 -10.18 12.06 -9.94
CA PHE A 135 -10.79 10.75 -9.69
C PHE A 135 -11.86 10.41 -10.70
N TRP A 136 -11.91 9.15 -11.12
CA TRP A 136 -12.87 8.59 -12.06
C TRP A 136 -13.09 7.09 -11.83
N GLY A 137 -13.99 6.49 -12.62
CA GLY A 137 -14.23 5.06 -12.58
C GLY A 137 -15.19 4.68 -11.47
N ALA A 138 -16.40 5.24 -11.47
CA ALA A 138 -17.51 4.74 -10.68
C ALA A 138 -18.35 3.75 -11.48
N PRO A 139 -18.95 2.69 -10.88
CA PRO A 139 -20.03 1.97 -11.53
C PRO A 139 -21.21 2.93 -11.80
N ALA A 140 -22.02 2.64 -12.81
CA ALA A 140 -23.08 3.57 -13.24
C ALA A 140 -24.04 3.99 -12.10
N ARG A 141 -24.32 3.07 -11.17
CA ARG A 141 -25.17 3.32 -10.00
C ARG A 141 -24.56 4.29 -8.98
N ASP A 142 -23.22 4.44 -8.96
CA ASP A 142 -22.49 5.29 -8.03
C ASP A 142 -21.91 6.54 -8.73
N ALA A 143 -22.18 6.72 -10.02
CA ALA A 143 -21.78 7.91 -10.76
C ALA A 143 -22.54 9.13 -10.25
N GLN A 144 -21.85 10.26 -10.17
CA GLN A 144 -22.40 11.51 -9.67
C GLN A 144 -21.71 12.70 -10.36
N THR A 145 -22.25 13.91 -10.20
CA THR A 145 -21.74 15.12 -10.87
C THR A 145 -20.21 15.27 -10.76
N MET A 146 -19.62 14.93 -9.61
CA MET A 146 -18.19 15.07 -9.36
C MET A 146 -17.41 13.77 -9.52
N LEU A 147 -18.01 12.68 -10.01
CA LEU A 147 -17.33 11.40 -10.25
C LEU A 147 -17.99 10.65 -11.40
N SER A 148 -17.28 10.53 -12.51
CA SER A 148 -17.77 9.92 -13.74
C SER A 148 -17.41 8.43 -13.85
N VAL A 149 -18.16 7.70 -14.67
CA VAL A 149 -17.90 6.30 -15.02
C VAL A 149 -16.58 6.14 -15.79
N LYS A 150 -16.33 7.06 -16.72
CA LYS A 150 -15.09 7.12 -17.52
C LYS A 150 -14.32 8.36 -17.15
N ARG A 151 -13.04 8.40 -17.49
CA ARG A 151 -12.22 9.60 -17.36
C ARG A 151 -12.92 10.78 -18.06
N ALA A 152 -13.09 11.90 -17.36
CA ALA A 152 -13.77 13.08 -17.90
C ALA A 152 -12.87 13.84 -18.90
N ARG A 153 -11.56 13.90 -18.63
CA ARG A 153 -10.54 14.50 -19.47
C ARG A 153 -9.16 13.96 -19.16
N GLU A 154 -8.21 14.20 -20.03
CA GLU A 154 -6.79 13.90 -19.78
C GLU A 154 -6.17 14.90 -18.83
N HIS A 155 -5.05 14.51 -18.19
CA HIS A 155 -4.21 15.40 -17.40
C HIS A 155 -3.40 16.32 -18.33
N GLY A 156 -3.36 17.60 -18.00
CA GLY A 156 -2.66 18.64 -18.77
C GLY A 156 -1.72 19.47 -17.90
N PRO A 157 -1.06 20.47 -18.49
CA PRO A 157 -0.19 21.38 -17.77
C PRO A 157 -0.94 22.10 -16.64
N GLY A 158 -0.38 22.06 -15.42
CA GLY A 158 -0.97 22.66 -14.22
C GLY A 158 -1.92 21.76 -13.45
N ASP A 159 -2.29 20.59 -13.98
CA ASP A 159 -3.03 19.58 -13.24
C ASP A 159 -2.13 18.80 -12.26
N LEU A 160 -2.76 18.11 -11.31
CA LEU A 160 -2.07 17.09 -10.53
C LEU A 160 -1.55 16.00 -11.47
N PRO A 161 -0.35 15.43 -11.23
CA PRO A 161 0.18 14.34 -12.04
C PRO A 161 -0.80 13.15 -12.11
N GLU A 162 -0.87 12.49 -13.27
CA GLU A 162 -1.64 11.27 -13.42
C GLU A 162 -1.05 10.11 -12.62
N PHE A 163 0.28 10.05 -12.60
CA PHE A 163 1.07 8.99 -11.96
C PHE A 163 2.00 9.59 -10.91
N ARG A 164 2.31 8.80 -9.89
CA ARG A 164 3.42 9.08 -8.98
C ARG A 164 4.74 8.72 -9.66
N LEU A 165 5.84 9.25 -9.17
CA LEU A 165 7.19 8.99 -9.69
C LEU A 165 7.54 7.49 -9.74
N SER A 166 7.08 6.70 -8.76
CA SER A 166 7.27 5.24 -8.76
C SER A 166 6.48 4.53 -9.85
N GLU A 167 5.32 5.05 -10.22
CA GLU A 167 4.46 4.50 -11.27
C GLU A 167 4.98 4.86 -12.66
N GLU A 168 5.59 6.03 -12.81
CA GLU A 168 6.28 6.42 -14.06
C GLU A 168 7.48 5.50 -14.37
N ALA A 169 8.09 4.90 -13.33
CA ALA A 169 9.22 3.99 -13.47
C ALA A 169 8.84 2.56 -13.90
N ILE A 170 7.55 2.22 -14.00
CA ILE A 170 7.08 0.87 -14.38
C ILE A 170 6.28 0.90 -15.69
N LYS A 171 6.24 -0.25 -16.38
CA LYS A 171 5.43 -0.38 -17.60
C LYS A 171 3.96 -0.61 -17.27
N GLY A 172 3.07 0.15 -17.90
CA GLY A 172 1.62 0.01 -17.76
C GLY A 172 1.12 0.28 -16.35
N PRO A 173 1.47 1.42 -15.76
CA PRO A 173 1.06 1.76 -14.41
C PRO A 173 -0.46 1.93 -14.33
N SER A 174 -0.99 1.71 -13.14
CA SER A 174 -2.39 2.01 -12.83
C SER A 174 -2.42 3.31 -12.02
N SER A 175 -3.19 4.28 -12.50
CA SER A 175 -3.35 5.56 -11.81
C SER A 175 -4.14 5.41 -10.51
N ILE A 176 -3.69 6.05 -9.43
CA ILE A 176 -4.42 6.14 -8.15
C ILE A 176 -5.78 6.84 -8.30
N TRP A 177 -5.96 7.61 -9.36
CA TRP A 177 -7.23 8.31 -9.65
C TRP A 177 -8.35 7.39 -10.12
N LYS A 178 -8.03 6.14 -10.50
CA LYS A 178 -9.02 5.15 -10.94
C LYS A 178 -9.57 4.36 -9.76
N LEU A 179 -10.89 4.47 -9.49
CA LEU A 179 -11.55 3.88 -8.31
C LEU A 179 -12.21 2.53 -8.54
N TYR A 180 -12.52 2.17 -9.78
CA TYR A 180 -13.25 0.94 -10.12
C TYR A 180 -12.77 0.36 -11.44
N TYR A 181 -13.20 -0.87 -11.77
CA TYR A 181 -12.76 -1.71 -12.87
C TYR A 181 -11.34 -2.29 -12.66
N GLN A 182 -10.93 -3.17 -13.58
CA GLN A 182 -9.62 -3.83 -13.54
C GLN A 182 -8.49 -2.79 -13.46
N GLY A 183 -7.54 -3.02 -12.58
CA GLY A 183 -6.40 -2.12 -12.36
C GLY A 183 -6.76 -0.85 -11.57
N SER A 184 -7.81 -0.85 -10.75
CA SER A 184 -8.22 0.31 -9.94
C SER A 184 -7.49 0.35 -8.59
N VAL A 185 -6.25 0.77 -8.59
CA VAL A 185 -5.45 0.90 -7.35
C VAL A 185 -5.96 2.02 -6.42
N GLY A 186 -6.65 3.03 -6.95
CA GLY A 186 -7.24 4.10 -6.14
C GLY A 186 -8.32 3.61 -5.19
N GLY A 187 -9.14 2.65 -5.62
CA GLY A 187 -10.11 2.01 -4.72
C GLY A 187 -9.42 1.27 -3.57
N GLN A 188 -8.31 0.57 -3.86
CA GLN A 188 -7.51 -0.13 -2.88
C GLN A 188 -6.82 0.85 -1.91
N ALA A 189 -6.25 1.95 -2.41
CA ALA A 189 -5.64 2.99 -1.57
C ALA A 189 -6.65 3.62 -0.60
N LEU A 190 -7.82 4.06 -1.10
CA LEU A 190 -8.84 4.69 -0.26
C LEU A 190 -9.38 3.76 0.83
N THR A 191 -9.57 2.46 0.54
CA THR A 191 -10.06 1.50 1.54
C THR A 191 -8.96 0.88 2.40
N GLY A 192 -7.70 0.88 1.95
CA GLY A 192 -6.55 0.32 2.65
C GLY A 192 -5.89 1.28 3.64
N MET A 193 -5.73 2.55 3.28
CA MET A 193 -5.11 3.56 4.15
C MET A 193 -5.71 3.65 5.56
N PRO A 194 -7.04 3.57 5.76
CA PRO A 194 -7.61 3.55 7.11
C PRO A 194 -7.14 2.37 7.97
N ILE A 195 -6.85 1.22 7.37
CA ILE A 195 -6.31 0.05 8.08
C ILE A 195 -4.86 0.32 8.51
N VAL A 196 -4.06 0.87 7.60
CA VAL A 196 -2.66 1.26 7.87
C VAL A 196 -2.61 2.26 9.03
N SER A 197 -3.44 3.31 8.98
CA SER A 197 -3.53 4.31 10.04
C SER A 197 -3.86 3.68 11.40
N ARG A 198 -4.86 2.80 11.46
CA ARG A 198 -5.26 2.13 12.71
C ARG A 198 -4.19 1.20 13.26
N ILE A 199 -3.53 0.41 12.40
CA ILE A 199 -2.46 -0.50 12.84
C ILE A 199 -1.25 0.31 13.32
N ARG A 200 -0.82 1.31 12.54
CA ARG A 200 0.29 2.19 12.93
C ARG A 200 0.01 2.89 14.27
N THR A 201 -1.18 3.44 14.46
CA THR A 201 -1.54 4.11 15.72
C THR A 201 -1.49 3.15 16.91
N ALA A 202 -1.91 1.90 16.74
CA ALA A 202 -1.86 0.89 17.80
C ALA A 202 -0.42 0.50 18.20
N HIS A 203 0.54 0.57 17.28
CA HIS A 203 1.95 0.27 17.53
C HIS A 203 2.78 1.52 17.92
N GLY A 204 2.25 2.73 17.73
CA GLY A 204 2.95 3.99 18.00
C GLY A 204 4.21 4.15 17.14
N GLU A 205 5.26 4.76 17.71
CA GLU A 205 6.53 5.02 17.01
C GLU A 205 7.34 3.76 16.66
N ARG A 206 6.97 2.61 17.21
CA ARG A 206 7.58 1.32 16.87
C ARG A 206 7.12 0.77 15.53
N ALA A 207 6.07 1.33 14.93
CA ALA A 207 5.68 1.07 13.54
C ALA A 207 5.99 2.29 12.69
N ARG A 208 6.74 2.09 11.60
CA ARG A 208 7.09 3.16 10.66
C ARG A 208 6.64 2.84 9.25
N ILE A 209 6.33 3.86 8.49
CA ILE A 209 5.95 3.76 7.07
C ILE A 209 7.12 4.26 6.23
N TRP A 210 7.72 3.36 5.46
CA TRP A 210 8.71 3.71 4.46
C TRP A 210 8.03 4.27 3.19
N PRO A 211 8.64 5.25 2.52
CA PRO A 211 9.87 5.97 2.84
C PRO A 211 9.67 7.17 3.76
N PHE A 212 8.44 7.51 4.12
CA PHE A 212 8.07 8.76 4.80
C PHE A 212 8.72 8.96 6.17
N GLU A 213 8.94 7.88 6.92
CA GLU A 213 9.44 7.94 8.30
C GLU A 213 10.85 7.36 8.46
N THR A 214 11.43 6.81 7.39
CA THR A 214 12.77 6.22 7.40
C THR A 214 13.73 6.83 6.39
N GLY A 215 13.17 7.61 5.47
CA GLY A 215 13.89 8.14 4.32
C GLY A 215 13.93 7.18 3.13
N TRP A 216 14.12 7.73 1.94
CA TRP A 216 14.29 7.00 0.68
C TRP A 216 15.76 6.77 0.39
N LYS A 217 16.34 5.81 1.11
CA LYS A 217 17.77 5.46 1.08
C LYS A 217 17.95 3.97 1.37
N PRO A 218 19.10 3.37 1.09
CA PRO A 218 19.40 2.03 1.57
C PRO A 218 19.28 1.97 3.11
N LEU A 219 18.67 0.89 3.63
CA LEU A 219 18.50 0.68 5.06
C LEU A 219 19.49 -0.36 5.59
N ALA A 220 20.08 -0.05 6.73
CA ALA A 220 20.87 -0.96 7.54
C ALA A 220 20.11 -1.32 8.84
N PRO A 221 20.50 -2.37 9.58
CA PRO A 221 19.88 -2.72 10.86
C PRO A 221 19.78 -1.58 11.87
N ALA A 222 20.77 -0.70 11.90
CA ALA A 222 20.79 0.47 12.80
C ALA A 222 19.74 1.53 12.44
N ASP A 223 19.34 1.64 11.16
CA ASP A 223 18.26 2.56 10.75
C ASP A 223 16.87 2.12 11.28
N LEU A 224 16.78 0.86 11.71
CA LEU A 224 15.55 0.25 12.24
C LEU A 224 15.62 -0.02 13.75
N ASP A 225 16.56 0.60 14.48
CA ASP A 225 16.60 0.48 15.92
C ASP A 225 15.33 1.06 16.57
N GLY A 226 14.73 0.28 17.48
CA GLY A 226 13.42 0.63 18.07
C GLY A 226 12.20 0.43 17.17
N VAL A 227 12.39 -0.06 15.93
CA VAL A 227 11.28 -0.36 15.00
C VAL A 227 10.90 -1.83 15.10
N ASP A 228 9.64 -2.10 15.47
CA ASP A 228 9.06 -3.45 15.51
C ASP A 228 8.47 -3.86 14.15
N ALA A 229 7.88 -2.90 13.43
CA ALA A 229 7.26 -3.15 12.13
C ALA A 229 7.55 -2.02 11.15
N LEU A 230 8.03 -2.37 9.95
CA LEU A 230 8.20 -1.45 8.84
C LEU A 230 7.14 -1.75 7.78
N PHE A 231 6.32 -0.74 7.47
CA PHE A 231 5.30 -0.82 6.43
C PHE A 231 5.84 -0.24 5.13
N ALA A 232 5.62 -0.93 4.03
CA ALA A 232 6.03 -0.45 2.72
C ALA A 232 5.00 -0.84 1.66
N GLU A 233 4.86 0.00 0.66
CA GLU A 233 4.13 -0.36 -0.55
C GLU A 233 4.92 -1.40 -1.34
N VAL A 234 4.24 -2.44 -1.78
CA VAL A 234 4.77 -3.46 -2.69
C VAL A 234 3.84 -3.63 -3.88
N TYR A 235 4.39 -4.08 -5.00
CA TYR A 235 3.58 -4.43 -6.17
C TYR A 235 3.76 -5.92 -6.45
N PRO A 236 2.90 -6.80 -5.90
CA PRO A 236 3.13 -8.25 -5.89
C PRO A 236 3.35 -8.85 -7.26
N SER A 237 2.69 -8.34 -8.30
CA SER A 237 2.84 -8.83 -9.67
C SER A 237 4.22 -8.58 -10.29
N LEU A 238 5.05 -7.69 -9.75
CA LEU A 238 6.42 -7.47 -10.24
C LEU A 238 7.33 -8.68 -9.98
N PHE A 239 7.02 -9.48 -8.98
CA PHE A 239 7.90 -10.56 -8.50
C PHE A 239 7.31 -11.95 -8.76
N ALA A 240 6.02 -12.03 -9.08
CA ALA A 240 5.34 -13.31 -9.15
C ALA A 240 5.50 -14.01 -10.50
N PRO A 241 5.76 -15.31 -10.50
CA PRO A 241 5.60 -16.14 -11.69
C PRO A 241 4.10 -16.19 -12.10
N LYS A 242 3.84 -16.63 -13.33
CA LYS A 242 2.46 -16.94 -13.72
C LYS A 242 1.92 -18.08 -12.84
N ALA A 243 0.70 -17.92 -12.32
CA ALA A 243 0.02 -18.98 -11.60
C ALA A 243 -0.21 -20.19 -12.51
N SER A 244 0.05 -21.38 -11.98
CA SER A 244 -0.25 -22.65 -12.66
C SER A 244 -1.76 -22.96 -12.56
N ALA A 245 -2.23 -23.91 -13.37
CA ALA A 245 -3.63 -24.35 -13.32
C ALA A 245 -4.01 -24.81 -11.89
N GLY A 246 -5.12 -24.31 -11.39
CA GLY A 246 -5.63 -24.61 -10.03
C GLY A 246 -5.06 -23.75 -8.89
N GLN A 247 -4.08 -22.89 -9.17
CA GLN A 247 -3.58 -21.92 -8.18
C GLN A 247 -4.33 -20.59 -8.26
N VAL A 248 -4.55 -19.96 -7.11
CA VAL A 248 -5.07 -18.60 -7.07
C VAL A 248 -3.91 -17.63 -7.28
N LYS A 249 -4.04 -16.76 -8.29
CA LYS A 249 -2.99 -15.82 -8.69
C LYS A 249 -2.52 -14.95 -7.52
N ASP A 250 -3.45 -14.43 -6.74
CA ASP A 250 -3.17 -13.49 -5.66
C ASP A 250 -2.39 -14.17 -4.51
N GLU A 251 -2.69 -15.45 -4.22
CA GLU A 251 -1.91 -16.26 -3.26
C GLU A 251 -0.48 -16.50 -3.75
N VAL A 252 -0.32 -16.84 -5.04
CA VAL A 252 1.01 -17.03 -5.66
C VAL A 252 1.81 -15.73 -5.58
N GLN A 253 1.17 -14.59 -5.76
CA GLN A 253 1.81 -13.27 -5.72
C GLN A 253 2.32 -12.93 -4.31
N VAL A 254 1.52 -13.08 -3.27
CA VAL A 254 1.97 -12.76 -1.89
C VAL A 254 3.08 -13.72 -1.43
N ARG A 255 3.01 -14.99 -1.83
CA ARG A 255 4.06 -15.99 -1.57
C ARG A 255 5.38 -15.58 -2.22
N ALA A 256 5.35 -15.24 -3.51
CA ALA A 256 6.55 -14.89 -4.27
C ALA A 256 7.27 -13.66 -3.69
N VAL A 257 6.52 -12.64 -3.22
CA VAL A 257 7.12 -11.48 -2.55
C VAL A 257 7.76 -11.88 -1.22
N CYS A 258 7.09 -12.69 -0.39
CA CYS A 258 7.65 -13.21 0.86
C CYS A 258 8.97 -13.95 0.61
N GLU A 259 8.98 -14.88 -0.34
CA GLU A 259 10.17 -15.68 -0.71
C GLU A 259 11.30 -14.79 -1.22
N ARG A 260 10.97 -13.85 -2.12
CA ARG A 260 11.96 -12.93 -2.69
C ARG A 260 12.62 -12.06 -1.63
N PHE A 261 11.83 -11.43 -0.76
CA PHE A 261 12.36 -10.52 0.25
C PHE A 261 13.13 -11.26 1.33
N ASN A 262 12.64 -12.43 1.78
CA ASN A 262 13.41 -13.28 2.69
C ASN A 262 14.76 -13.67 2.08
N ALA A 263 14.79 -14.11 0.81
CA ALA A 263 16.03 -14.53 0.15
C ALA A 263 17.03 -13.37 -0.03
N LEU A 264 16.55 -12.15 -0.31
CA LEU A 264 17.39 -10.96 -0.39
C LEU A 264 17.94 -10.56 0.99
N ASP A 265 17.12 -10.65 2.03
CA ASP A 265 17.52 -10.29 3.37
C ASP A 265 18.54 -11.29 3.95
N GLU A 266 18.39 -12.56 3.66
CA GLU A 266 19.40 -13.59 4.01
C GLU A 266 20.77 -13.31 3.40
N LYS A 267 20.80 -12.71 2.21
CA LYS A 267 22.01 -12.28 1.51
C LYS A 267 22.50 -10.90 1.93
N GLY A 268 21.79 -10.19 2.81
CA GLY A 268 22.07 -8.80 3.17
C GLY A 268 21.85 -7.81 2.02
N GLN A 269 21.01 -8.15 1.05
CA GLN A 269 20.76 -7.34 -0.15
C GLN A 269 19.41 -6.60 -0.09
N LEU A 270 18.52 -6.95 0.84
CA LEU A 270 17.20 -6.34 0.93
C LEU A 270 17.28 -4.84 1.23
N GLY A 271 18.21 -4.43 2.09
CA GLY A 271 18.39 -3.03 2.47
C GLY A 271 18.63 -2.09 1.29
N ALA A 272 19.28 -2.57 0.24
CA ALA A 272 19.55 -1.77 -0.97
C ALA A 272 18.28 -1.43 -1.78
N LEU A 273 17.17 -2.15 -1.58
CA LEU A 273 15.91 -1.85 -2.27
C LEU A 273 15.16 -0.64 -1.71
N PHE A 274 15.51 -0.16 -0.51
CA PHE A 274 14.79 0.91 0.17
C PHE A 274 15.14 2.32 -0.35
N GLY A 275 15.92 2.44 -1.40
CA GLY A 275 16.15 3.70 -2.08
C GLY A 275 17.55 3.83 -2.65
N PRO A 276 17.83 4.94 -3.35
CA PRO A 276 19.12 5.17 -4.00
C PRO A 276 20.23 5.43 -2.96
N ALA A 277 21.42 4.89 -3.24
CA ALA A 277 22.60 5.14 -2.40
C ALA A 277 23.17 6.56 -2.56
N LYS A 278 22.83 7.22 -3.67
CA LYS A 278 23.24 8.60 -3.97
C LYS A 278 22.07 9.55 -3.82
N ASP A 279 22.36 10.82 -3.75
CA ASP A 279 21.32 11.84 -3.74
C ASP A 279 20.50 11.81 -5.04
N ASP A 280 19.19 11.98 -4.90
CA ASP A 280 18.23 11.90 -6.00
C ASP A 280 17.26 13.09 -5.92
N PRO A 281 17.08 13.86 -6.99
CA PRO A 281 16.24 15.05 -7.00
C PRO A 281 14.75 14.76 -6.68
N ARG A 282 14.31 13.51 -6.81
CA ARG A 282 12.95 13.09 -6.49
C ARG A 282 12.71 12.86 -4.99
N ARG A 283 13.77 12.82 -4.18
CA ARG A 283 13.74 12.44 -2.76
C ARG A 283 12.68 13.21 -1.99
N ASP A 284 12.63 14.53 -2.13
CA ASP A 284 11.67 15.34 -1.39
C ASP A 284 10.22 14.95 -1.70
N ALA A 285 9.86 14.80 -2.97
CA ALA A 285 8.52 14.39 -3.36
C ALA A 285 8.18 12.97 -2.86
N VAL A 286 9.14 12.04 -2.92
CA VAL A 286 8.98 10.65 -2.47
C VAL A 286 8.80 10.57 -0.96
N GLU A 287 9.61 11.27 -0.19
CA GLU A 287 9.55 11.23 1.28
C GLU A 287 8.44 12.07 1.88
N SER A 288 7.99 13.12 1.17
CA SER A 288 6.96 14.02 1.71
C SER A 288 5.54 13.66 1.33
N GLU A 289 5.28 13.04 0.16
CA GLU A 289 3.91 12.86 -0.32
C GLU A 289 3.67 11.58 -1.17
N GLU A 290 4.57 11.27 -2.14
CA GLU A 290 4.26 10.24 -3.14
C GLU A 290 4.50 8.81 -2.66
N GLY A 291 5.50 8.62 -1.76
CA GLY A 291 5.99 7.29 -1.44
C GLY A 291 6.72 6.64 -2.61
N TRP A 292 7.03 5.36 -2.47
CA TRP A 292 7.67 4.57 -3.51
C TRP A 292 7.24 3.11 -3.44
N ILE A 293 7.26 2.41 -4.57
CA ILE A 293 7.00 0.96 -4.64
C ILE A 293 8.31 0.23 -4.37
N LEU A 294 8.40 -0.53 -3.30
CA LEU A 294 9.61 -1.25 -2.92
C LEU A 294 10.01 -2.28 -4.00
N GLY A 295 11.26 -2.18 -4.44
CA GLY A 295 11.82 -3.04 -5.48
C GLY A 295 11.69 -2.49 -6.90
N VAL A 296 11.02 -1.37 -7.09
CA VAL A 296 11.12 -0.58 -8.33
C VAL A 296 12.43 0.20 -8.29
N SER A 297 13.22 0.09 -9.34
CA SER A 297 14.48 0.84 -9.46
C SER A 297 14.19 2.33 -9.58
N PRO A 298 14.94 3.17 -8.88
CA PRO A 298 14.86 4.62 -9.00
C PRO A 298 15.18 5.12 -10.40
#